data_69e7db823f3d4e4fbf301d982354c57f
#
_entry.id   69e7db823f3d4e4fbf301d982354c57f
#
_cell.length_a   1.000
_cell.length_b   1.000
_cell.length_c   1.000
_cell.angle_alpha   90.00
_cell.angle_beta   90.00
_cell.angle_gamma   90.00
#
_symmetry.space_group_name_H-M   'P 1'
#
loop_
_entity.id
_entity.type
_entity.pdbx_description
1 polymer ?
#
loop_
_entity_poly.entity_id
_entity_poly.type
_entity_poly.pdbx_seq_one_letter_code
_entity_poly.pdbx_strand_id
1 'polypeptide(L)'
;MTVHFYIHSITKRAESVALLNLGTTESFMNLSYAKWLRLPIKQLERTRKLFNADGTENKSGELKYYTDLNVRTGHQITSLQFFLTGLGDHKVILGYSWFATVQPNIDWKRGWIDHTQLPIVLRAPNAKKAVFTP
;
A
#
# COMPACT_ATOMS: atom_id res chain seq x y z
N MET A 1 -4.01 -8.25 -11.04
CA MET A 1 -3.18 -7.24 -11.73
C MET A 1 -2.14 -6.72 -10.76
N THR A 2 -0.91 -6.56 -11.20
CA THR A 2 0.15 -5.97 -10.41
C THR A 2 0.54 -4.61 -10.98
N VAL A 3 0.95 -3.71 -10.09
CA VAL A 3 1.41 -2.37 -10.48
C VAL A 3 2.76 -2.11 -9.83
N HIS A 4 3.67 -1.49 -10.57
CA HIS A 4 4.95 -1.07 -10.03
C HIS A 4 4.79 0.16 -9.15
N PHE A 5 5.52 0.18 -8.05
CA PHE A 5 5.56 1.34 -7.18
C PHE A 5 6.96 1.58 -6.63
N TYR A 6 7.20 2.81 -6.20
CA TYR A 6 8.38 3.20 -5.43
C TYR A 6 7.94 3.54 -4.03
N ILE A 7 8.79 3.24 -3.05
CA ILE A 7 8.49 3.62 -1.66
C ILE A 7 9.68 4.37 -1.07
N HIS A 8 9.38 5.50 -0.43
CA HIS A 8 10.37 6.36 0.22
C HIS A 8 10.09 6.44 1.71
N SER A 9 11.04 5.96 2.50
CA SER A 9 11.05 6.12 3.95
C SER A 9 12.17 7.06 4.36
N ILE A 10 12.34 7.26 5.66
CA ILE A 10 13.46 8.05 6.19
C ILE A 10 14.80 7.46 5.76
N THR A 11 14.90 6.14 5.75
CA THR A 11 16.19 5.45 5.61
C THR A 11 16.38 4.78 4.27
N LYS A 12 15.30 4.50 3.53
CA LYS A 12 15.36 3.64 2.34
C LYS A 12 14.48 4.16 1.23
N ARG A 13 14.92 3.83 0.03
CA ARG A 13 14.09 3.86 -1.16
C ARG A 13 14.06 2.46 -1.74
N ALA A 14 12.91 1.99 -2.11
CA ALA A 14 12.75 0.67 -2.69
C ALA A 14 11.77 0.73 -3.85
N GLU A 15 11.90 -0.24 -4.73
CA GLU A 15 11.00 -0.46 -5.85
C GLU A 15 10.42 -1.85 -5.72
N SER A 16 9.13 -1.99 -5.97
CA SER A 16 8.48 -3.29 -5.90
C SER A 16 7.19 -3.28 -6.70
N VAL A 17 6.43 -4.36 -6.60
CA VAL A 17 5.11 -4.48 -7.22
C VAL A 17 4.05 -4.65 -6.15
N ALA A 18 2.92 -3.98 -6.36
CA ALA A 18 1.73 -4.14 -5.54
C ALA A 18 0.71 -4.99 -6.29
N LEU A 19 -0.04 -5.79 -5.55
CA LEU A 19 -1.22 -6.44 -6.08
C LEU A 19 -2.39 -5.47 -6.01
N LEU A 20 -3.06 -5.24 -7.13
CA LEU A 20 -4.31 -4.50 -7.14
C LEU A 20 -5.45 -5.50 -6.95
N ASN A 21 -6.15 -5.39 -5.82
CA ASN A 21 -7.23 -6.29 -5.47
C ASN A 21 -8.47 -5.49 -5.05
N LEU A 22 -9.39 -5.32 -5.99
CA LEU A 22 -10.62 -4.58 -5.74
C LEU A 22 -11.64 -5.38 -4.93
N GLY A 23 -11.37 -6.64 -4.68
CA GLY A 23 -12.18 -7.47 -3.78
C GLY A 23 -11.96 -7.16 -2.31
N THR A 24 -10.88 -6.42 -1.97
CA THR A 24 -10.68 -5.93 -0.60
C THR A 24 -11.01 -4.45 -0.53
N THR A 25 -11.68 -4.04 0.56
CA THR A 25 -12.01 -2.64 0.77
C THR A 25 -10.76 -1.83 1.13
N GLU A 26 -9.93 -2.40 2.01
CA GLU A 26 -8.77 -1.74 2.58
C GLU A 26 -7.50 -2.06 1.80
N SER A 27 -6.46 -1.28 2.07
CA SER A 27 -5.12 -1.55 1.54
C SER A 27 -4.24 -2.11 2.64
N PHE A 28 -3.28 -2.95 2.23
CA PHE A 28 -2.44 -3.70 3.16
C PHE A 28 -0.97 -3.62 2.77
N MET A 29 -0.11 -3.71 3.78
CA MET A 29 1.32 -3.86 3.58
C MET A 29 1.83 -4.99 4.47
N ASN A 30 2.80 -5.74 3.98
CA ASN A 30 3.44 -6.78 4.75
C ASN A 30 4.16 -6.15 5.95
N LEU A 31 3.88 -6.66 7.16
CA LEU A 31 4.43 -6.08 8.39
C LEU A 31 5.95 -6.13 8.42
N SER A 32 6.55 -7.24 8.00
CA SER A 32 8.01 -7.36 7.98
C SER A 32 8.65 -6.40 6.98
N TYR A 33 7.99 -6.14 5.86
CA TYR A 33 8.44 -5.16 4.88
C TYR A 33 8.39 -3.74 5.45
N ALA A 34 7.30 -3.40 6.14
CA ALA A 34 7.17 -2.10 6.80
C ALA A 34 8.26 -1.90 7.85
N LYS A 35 8.59 -2.93 8.61
CA LYS A 35 9.68 -2.89 9.59
C LYS A 35 11.04 -2.71 8.92
N TRP A 36 11.28 -3.42 7.84
CA TRP A 36 12.52 -3.29 7.08
C TRP A 36 12.71 -1.88 6.54
N LEU A 37 11.62 -1.27 6.06
CA LEU A 37 11.63 0.11 5.58
C LEU A 37 11.71 1.14 6.71
N ARG A 38 11.51 0.73 7.96
CA ARG A 38 11.42 1.61 9.13
C ARG A 38 10.33 2.66 8.99
N LEU A 39 9.18 2.23 8.51
CA LEU A 39 8.01 3.11 8.44
C LEU A 39 7.45 3.35 9.84
N PRO A 40 6.78 4.51 10.06
CA PRO A 40 6.07 4.74 11.31
C PRO A 40 4.95 3.71 11.47
N ILE A 41 5.07 2.83 12.46
CA ILE A 41 4.08 1.79 12.74
C ILE A 41 3.26 2.23 13.93
N LYS A 42 1.94 2.30 13.74
CA LYS A 42 0.99 2.67 14.76
C LYS A 42 0.16 1.47 15.15
N GLN A 43 -0.28 1.47 16.39
CA GLN A 43 -1.14 0.43 16.92
C GLN A 43 -2.61 0.86 16.79
N LEU A 44 -3.45 -0.06 16.33
CA LEU A 44 -4.90 0.17 16.28
C LEU A 44 -5.44 0.27 17.70
N GLU A 45 -6.39 1.18 17.93
CA GLU A 45 -7.09 1.26 19.24
C GLU A 45 -7.81 -0.02 19.57
N ARG A 46 -8.42 -0.65 18.55
CA ARG A 46 -9.06 -1.95 18.65
C ARG A 46 -8.53 -2.86 17.58
N THR A 47 -8.19 -4.07 17.95
CA THR A 47 -7.80 -5.08 16.97
C THR A 47 -8.99 -5.43 16.09
N ARG A 48 -8.70 -5.77 14.83
CA ARG A 48 -9.71 -6.23 13.88
C ARG A 48 -9.43 -7.66 13.49
N LYS A 49 -10.46 -8.48 13.43
CA LYS A 49 -10.32 -9.83 12.91
C LYS A 49 -10.29 -9.81 11.40
N LEU A 50 -9.42 -10.63 10.83
CA LEU A 50 -9.37 -10.87 9.41
C LEU A 50 -10.15 -12.12 9.06
N PHE A 51 -10.99 -12.02 8.04
CA PHE A 51 -11.75 -13.15 7.53
C PHE A 51 -11.34 -13.46 6.10
N ASN A 52 -11.30 -14.73 5.79
CA ASN A 52 -11.14 -15.21 4.42
C ASN A 52 -12.44 -14.98 3.62
N ALA A 53 -12.36 -15.12 2.32
CA ALA A 53 -13.51 -14.93 1.44
C ALA A 53 -14.68 -15.88 1.76
N ASP A 54 -14.39 -17.04 2.36
CA ASP A 54 -15.39 -18.03 2.76
C ASP A 54 -16.02 -17.75 4.13
N GLY A 55 -15.61 -16.66 4.79
CA GLY A 55 -16.13 -16.27 6.11
C GLY A 55 -15.38 -16.86 7.31
N THR A 56 -14.37 -17.71 7.08
CA THR A 56 -13.55 -18.23 8.17
C THR A 56 -12.50 -17.21 8.62
N GLU A 57 -12.10 -17.26 9.90
CA GLU A 57 -11.02 -16.42 10.39
C GLU A 57 -9.71 -16.70 9.67
N ASN A 58 -9.01 -15.63 9.31
CA ASN A 58 -7.69 -15.77 8.70
C ASN A 58 -6.69 -16.27 9.74
N LYS A 59 -5.82 -17.20 9.34
CA LYS A 59 -4.79 -17.77 10.20
C LYS A 59 -3.75 -16.76 10.69
N SER A 60 -3.61 -15.64 9.99
CA SER A 60 -2.72 -14.55 10.41
C SER A 60 -3.24 -13.84 11.66
N GLY A 61 -4.46 -14.14 12.10
CA GLY A 61 -5.02 -13.60 13.31
C GLY A 61 -5.64 -12.22 13.13
N GLU A 62 -5.45 -11.37 14.12
CA GLU A 62 -6.05 -10.05 14.16
C GLU A 62 -5.13 -8.99 13.57
N LEU A 63 -5.75 -7.98 12.95
CA LEU A 63 -5.05 -6.75 12.57
C LEU A 63 -4.79 -5.91 13.81
N LYS A 64 -3.53 -5.58 14.06
CA LYS A 64 -3.12 -4.81 15.23
C LYS A 64 -2.43 -3.49 14.88
N TYR A 65 -1.85 -3.41 13.68
CA TYR A 65 -0.98 -2.31 13.31
C TYR A 65 -1.36 -1.71 11.97
N TYR A 66 -1.01 -0.45 11.81
CA TYR A 66 -1.19 0.25 10.54
C TYR A 66 -0.09 1.30 10.34
N THR A 67 0.02 1.78 9.12
CA THR A 67 0.84 2.94 8.80
C THR A 67 0.08 3.83 7.83
N ASP A 68 0.26 5.12 7.94
CA ASP A 68 -0.29 6.09 7.01
C ASP A 68 0.80 6.56 6.06
N LEU A 69 0.51 6.50 4.77
CA LEU A 69 1.45 6.91 3.75
C LEU A 69 0.77 7.90 2.82
N ASN A 70 1.57 8.80 2.26
CA ASN A 70 1.13 9.61 1.14
C ASN A 70 1.35 8.83 -0.14
N VAL A 71 0.30 8.63 -0.91
CA VAL A 71 0.35 7.90 -2.17
C VAL A 71 0.23 8.90 -3.30
N ARG A 72 1.28 8.97 -4.10
CA ARG A 72 1.29 9.79 -5.30
C ARG A 72 1.03 8.89 -6.51
N THR A 73 0.02 9.24 -7.29
CA THR A 73 -0.29 8.58 -8.56
C THR A 73 -0.25 9.64 -9.64
N GLY A 74 0.82 9.68 -10.41
CA GLY A 74 1.07 10.78 -11.32
C GLY A 74 1.25 12.09 -10.53
N HIS A 75 0.34 13.03 -10.71
CA HIS A 75 0.34 14.32 -9.99
C HIS A 75 -0.60 14.35 -8.78
N GLN A 76 -1.44 13.33 -8.64
CA GLN A 76 -2.40 13.26 -7.56
C GLN A 76 -1.77 12.66 -6.32
N ILE A 77 -1.96 13.32 -5.18
CA ILE A 77 -1.46 12.84 -3.88
C ILE A 77 -2.67 12.60 -2.98
N THR A 78 -2.71 11.43 -2.35
CA THR A 78 -3.73 11.10 -1.36
C THR A 78 -3.09 10.44 -0.16
N SER A 79 -3.66 10.68 1.02
CA SER A 79 -3.25 9.96 2.23
C SER A 79 -4.02 8.65 2.29
N LEU A 80 -3.31 7.56 2.54
CA LEU A 80 -3.90 6.23 2.56
C LEU A 80 -3.39 5.44 3.75
N GLN A 81 -4.31 4.80 4.47
CA GLN A 81 -3.99 3.91 5.56
C GLN A 81 -3.72 2.51 5.02
N PHE A 82 -2.60 1.93 5.46
CA PHE A 82 -2.25 0.55 5.16
C PHE A 82 -2.28 -0.26 6.43
N PHE A 83 -3.10 -1.30 6.47
CA PHE A 83 -3.06 -2.26 7.56
C PHE A 83 -1.85 -3.17 7.39
N LEU A 84 -1.19 -3.49 8.48
CA LEU A 84 0.05 -4.26 8.48
C LEU A 84 -0.20 -5.66 9.00
N THR A 85 0.11 -6.64 8.15
CA THR A 85 -0.09 -8.05 8.48
C THR A 85 0.80 -8.92 7.58
N GLY A 86 0.81 -10.22 7.79
CA GLY A 86 1.49 -11.14 6.88
C GLY A 86 0.70 -11.28 5.58
N LEU A 87 1.36 -11.07 4.46
CA LEU A 87 0.74 -11.11 3.14
C LEU A 87 1.33 -12.21 2.24
N GLY A 88 2.06 -13.17 2.81
CA GLY A 88 2.76 -14.18 2.01
C GLY A 88 3.80 -13.53 1.10
N ASP A 89 3.70 -13.76 -0.20
CA ASP A 89 4.68 -13.25 -1.18
C ASP A 89 4.44 -11.79 -1.57
N HIS A 90 3.32 -11.21 -1.17
CA HIS A 90 3.00 -9.83 -1.53
C HIS A 90 3.55 -8.86 -0.51
N LYS A 91 4.11 -7.76 -0.98
CA LYS A 91 4.58 -6.67 -0.11
C LYS A 91 3.50 -5.64 0.14
N VAL A 92 2.72 -5.33 -0.89
CA VAL A 92 1.65 -4.32 -0.83
C VAL A 92 0.45 -4.82 -1.61
N ILE A 93 -0.73 -4.61 -1.03
CA ILE A 93 -2.01 -4.81 -1.70
C ILE A 93 -2.74 -3.49 -1.71
N LEU A 94 -3.04 -2.98 -2.90
CA LEU A 94 -3.89 -1.81 -3.08
C LEU A 94 -5.32 -2.26 -3.25
N GLY A 95 -6.18 -1.87 -2.30
CA GLY A 95 -7.58 -2.24 -2.30
C GLY A 95 -8.47 -1.17 -2.91
N TYR A 96 -9.77 -1.37 -2.77
CA TYR A 96 -10.76 -0.47 -3.32
C TYR A 96 -10.62 0.97 -2.79
N SER A 97 -10.14 1.14 -1.54
CA SER A 97 -9.95 2.47 -0.96
C SER A 97 -9.02 3.35 -1.81
N TRP A 98 -7.92 2.78 -2.31
CA TRP A 98 -7.04 3.50 -3.24
C TRP A 98 -7.74 3.76 -4.57
N PHE A 99 -8.37 2.74 -5.13
CA PHE A 99 -9.04 2.84 -6.43
C PHE A 99 -10.14 3.90 -6.42
N ALA A 100 -10.98 3.89 -5.40
CA ALA A 100 -12.11 4.83 -5.30
C ALA A 100 -11.63 6.28 -5.14
N THR A 101 -10.54 6.49 -4.40
CA THR A 101 -10.00 7.83 -4.16
C THR A 101 -9.27 8.37 -5.39
N VAL A 102 -8.44 7.56 -6.01
CA VAL A 102 -7.59 7.99 -7.11
C VAL A 102 -8.31 7.93 -8.46
N GLN A 103 -9.20 6.97 -8.61
CA GLN A 103 -9.91 6.70 -9.87
C GLN A 103 -8.94 6.59 -11.05
N PRO A 104 -7.97 5.68 -10.98
CA PRO A 104 -6.97 5.56 -12.02
C PRO A 104 -7.58 5.06 -13.32
N ASN A 105 -7.01 5.51 -14.42
CA ASN A 105 -7.39 5.01 -15.74
C ASN A 105 -6.62 3.72 -16.03
N ILE A 106 -7.31 2.58 -15.95
CA ILE A 106 -6.71 1.26 -16.09
C ILE A 106 -7.20 0.62 -17.37
N ASP A 107 -6.27 0.13 -18.17
CA ASP A 107 -6.56 -0.79 -19.27
C ASP A 107 -6.59 -2.20 -18.69
N TRP A 108 -7.78 -2.67 -18.34
CA TRP A 108 -7.96 -3.98 -17.72
C TRP A 108 -7.58 -5.14 -18.64
N LYS A 109 -7.75 -4.95 -19.94
CA LYS A 109 -7.40 -5.98 -20.91
C LYS A 109 -5.90 -6.20 -21.01
N ARG A 110 -5.12 -5.13 -20.95
CA ARG A 110 -3.66 -5.17 -21.03
C ARG A 110 -2.98 -5.22 -19.66
N GLY A 111 -3.71 -4.87 -18.59
CA GLY A 111 -3.21 -4.92 -17.22
C GLY A 111 -2.26 -3.78 -16.88
N TRP A 112 -2.43 -2.61 -17.43
CA TRP A 112 -1.60 -1.46 -17.07
C TRP A 112 -2.39 -0.20 -16.79
N ILE A 113 -1.74 0.74 -16.09
CA ILE A 113 -2.27 2.06 -15.78
C ILE A 113 -1.77 3.05 -16.82
N ASP A 114 -2.61 4.05 -17.14
CA ASP A 114 -2.22 5.14 -18.02
C ASP A 114 -0.89 5.75 -17.57
N HIS A 115 0.05 5.87 -18.50
CA HIS A 115 1.41 6.36 -18.21
C HIS A 115 1.43 7.77 -17.61
N THR A 116 0.39 8.59 -17.86
CA THR A 116 0.29 9.93 -17.26
C THR A 116 0.04 9.88 -15.75
N GLN A 117 -0.39 8.74 -15.24
CA GLN A 117 -0.65 8.51 -13.82
C GLN A 117 0.49 7.76 -13.12
N LEU A 118 1.60 7.59 -13.80
CA LEU A 118 2.80 6.97 -13.25
C LEU A 118 3.89 8.02 -12.99
N PRO A 119 4.84 7.75 -12.10
CA PRO A 119 4.94 6.58 -11.25
C PRO A 119 4.00 6.63 -10.04
N ILE A 120 3.76 5.47 -9.43
CA ILE A 120 3.13 5.37 -8.13
C ILE A 120 4.21 5.42 -7.07
N VAL A 121 4.10 6.35 -6.14
CA VAL A 121 5.08 6.54 -5.07
C VAL A 121 4.38 6.52 -3.73
N LEU A 122 4.78 5.60 -2.87
CA LEU A 122 4.36 5.55 -1.48
C LEU A 122 5.41 6.27 -0.65
N ARG A 123 4.98 7.23 0.15
CA ARG A 123 5.92 8.07 0.88
C ARG A 123 5.55 8.15 2.34
N ALA A 124 6.52 7.85 3.21
CA ALA A 124 6.35 8.07 4.63
C ALA A 124 6.22 9.57 4.92
N PRO A 125 5.31 9.99 5.82
CA PRO A 125 5.12 11.40 6.12
C PRO A 125 6.38 12.10 6.62
N ASN A 126 7.29 11.35 7.24
CA ASN A 126 8.54 11.86 7.78
C ASN A 126 9.72 11.74 6.81
N ALA A 127 9.51 11.26 5.59
CA ALA A 127 10.56 11.17 4.59
C ALA A 127 10.94 12.56 4.08
N LYS A 128 12.25 12.81 3.93
CA LYS A 128 12.75 14.10 3.47
C LYS A 128 12.57 14.25 1.95
N LYS A 129 11.91 15.32 1.55
CA LYS A 129 11.66 15.62 0.14
C LYS A 129 12.90 15.89 -0.68
N ALA A 130 13.71 16.80 -0.19
CA ALA A 130 14.76 17.44 -0.97
C ALA A 130 15.98 16.56 -1.21
N VAL A 131 16.13 15.51 -0.43
CA VAL A 131 17.30 14.65 -0.46
C VAL A 131 17.42 13.89 -1.77
N PHE A 132 16.38 13.90 -2.56
CA PHE A 132 16.25 13.01 -3.71
C PHE A 132 16.12 13.76 -5.02
N THR A 133 16.40 15.02 -5.01
CA THR A 133 16.49 15.74 -6.27
C THR A 133 17.68 15.19 -7.04
N PRO A 134 17.46 14.91 -8.28
CA PRO A 134 18.54 14.50 -9.14
C PRO A 134 19.61 15.58 -9.23
#